data_684409769b786a44e2b6cc452f8cef58
#
_entry.id   684409769b786a44e2b6cc452f8cef58
#
_cell.length_a   1.000
_cell.length_b   1.000
_cell.length_c   1.000
_cell.angle_alpha   90.00
_cell.angle_beta   90.00
_cell.angle_gamma   90.00
#
_symmetry.space_group_name_H-M   'P 1'
#
loop_
_entity.id
_entity.type
_entity.pdbx_description
1 polymer ?
#
loop_
_entity_poly.entity_id
_entity_poly.type
_entity_poly.pdbx_seq_one_letter_code
_entity_poly.pdbx_strand_id
1 'polypeptide(L)'
;MAEVEIKKGLVGVIADETKVSEVMPDINSLTYRGYAVQDLAEACEFEEVSYLLLNGELPNKSQLAKFQEEERSNREISSNLKKVIQNYPKNAHPMDTTRTSVSHLGLEESEASTNTIEANYNKFIKIFAKTPTTVAANFRTRKGLDIIDPKKDLSFSENFFHMCFGKVPSKDVVKAFDVSLILYAEHSFNASTFASRVITSTLADIHSAIVGGISALKRSVTWRSQWSRNGNVLWY
;
A
#
# COMPACT_ATOMS: atom_id res chain seq x y z
N MET A 1 4.20 -6.28 -45.36
CA MET A 1 4.35 -5.83 -43.94
C MET A 1 3.21 -6.48 -43.18
N ALA A 2 3.49 -7.21 -42.11
CA ALA A 2 2.43 -7.78 -41.26
C ALA A 2 1.62 -6.62 -40.66
N GLU A 3 0.30 -6.70 -40.72
CA GLU A 3 -0.59 -5.71 -40.14
C GLU A 3 -0.42 -5.75 -38.61
N VAL A 4 0.04 -4.66 -38.01
CA VAL A 4 0.24 -4.59 -36.54
C VAL A 4 -1.12 -4.38 -35.90
N GLU A 5 -1.64 -5.41 -35.26
CA GLU A 5 -2.91 -5.35 -34.53
C GLU A 5 -2.72 -4.57 -33.22
N ILE A 6 -3.42 -3.47 -33.05
CA ILE A 6 -3.43 -2.71 -31.79
C ILE A 6 -4.35 -3.41 -30.79
N LYS A 7 -3.78 -3.93 -29.70
CA LYS A 7 -4.53 -4.56 -28.59
C LYS A 7 -5.05 -3.48 -27.65
N LYS A 8 -6.30 -3.06 -27.81
CA LYS A 8 -6.92 -2.05 -26.95
C LYS A 8 -6.92 -2.51 -25.49
N GLY A 9 -6.47 -1.62 -24.59
CA GLY A 9 -6.38 -1.91 -23.16
C GLY A 9 -5.41 -3.04 -22.80
N LEU A 10 -4.46 -3.38 -23.69
CA LEU A 10 -3.50 -4.47 -23.52
C LEU A 10 -4.14 -5.86 -23.31
N VAL A 11 -5.36 -6.08 -23.79
CA VAL A 11 -6.04 -7.38 -23.67
C VAL A 11 -5.24 -8.45 -24.41
N GLY A 12 -4.86 -9.51 -23.69
CA GLY A 12 -4.06 -10.63 -24.21
C GLY A 12 -2.58 -10.31 -24.45
N VAL A 13 -2.10 -9.14 -24.01
CA VAL A 13 -0.67 -8.80 -24.03
C VAL A 13 -0.04 -9.23 -22.70
N ILE A 14 0.97 -10.10 -22.76
CA ILE A 14 1.80 -10.45 -21.62
C ILE A 14 2.76 -9.28 -21.39
N ALA A 15 2.61 -8.56 -20.25
CA ALA A 15 3.45 -7.43 -19.92
C ALA A 15 4.75 -7.86 -19.23
N ASP A 16 4.66 -8.82 -18.30
CA ASP A 16 5.80 -9.36 -17.55
C ASP A 16 5.37 -10.57 -16.70
N GLU A 17 6.34 -11.18 -15.99
CA GLU A 17 6.13 -12.25 -15.03
C GLU A 17 6.34 -11.74 -13.60
N THR A 18 5.63 -12.33 -12.62
CA THR A 18 5.82 -12.02 -11.21
C THR A 18 5.97 -13.31 -10.38
N LYS A 19 6.82 -13.23 -9.35
CA LYS A 19 6.96 -14.25 -8.31
C LYS A 19 6.33 -13.82 -6.98
N VAL A 20 5.64 -12.69 -6.96
CA VAL A 20 5.10 -12.10 -5.73
C VAL A 20 3.76 -12.71 -5.36
N SER A 21 2.88 -12.87 -6.36
CA SER A 21 1.55 -13.43 -6.13
C SER A 21 1.02 -14.13 -7.38
N GLU A 22 0.11 -15.07 -7.17
CA GLU A 22 -0.63 -15.74 -8.22
C GLU A 22 -2.12 -15.75 -7.88
N VAL A 23 -2.93 -15.27 -8.82
CA VAL A 23 -4.39 -15.29 -8.73
C VAL A 23 -4.91 -16.55 -9.42
N MET A 24 -5.62 -17.38 -8.70
CA MET A 24 -6.19 -18.66 -9.17
C MET A 24 -7.72 -18.58 -9.16
N PRO A 25 -8.35 -17.99 -10.20
CA PRO A 25 -9.79 -17.75 -10.22
C PRO A 25 -10.62 -19.04 -10.23
N ASP A 26 -10.11 -20.10 -10.82
CA ASP A 26 -10.81 -21.39 -10.94
C ASP A 26 -11.09 -22.05 -9.59
N ILE A 27 -10.25 -21.76 -8.59
CA ILE A 27 -10.41 -22.29 -7.22
C ILE A 27 -10.67 -21.16 -6.21
N ASN A 28 -10.96 -19.96 -6.67
CA ASN A 28 -11.15 -18.76 -5.84
C ASN A 28 -10.03 -18.56 -4.81
N SER A 29 -8.78 -18.72 -5.23
CA SER A 29 -7.61 -18.60 -4.38
C SER A 29 -6.62 -17.58 -4.90
N LEU A 30 -5.76 -17.13 -3.98
CA LEU A 30 -4.67 -16.21 -4.20
C LEU A 30 -3.48 -16.69 -3.36
N THR A 31 -2.28 -16.67 -3.93
CA THR A 31 -1.07 -16.97 -3.16
C THR A 31 -0.14 -15.74 -3.10
N TYR A 32 0.56 -15.60 -1.99
CA TYR A 32 1.67 -14.67 -1.81
C TYR A 32 2.96 -15.46 -1.64
N ARG A 33 3.91 -15.31 -2.55
CA ARG A 33 5.18 -16.05 -2.55
C ARG A 33 5.00 -17.57 -2.40
N GLY A 34 3.90 -18.11 -2.93
CA GLY A 34 3.55 -19.53 -2.86
C GLY A 34 2.71 -19.96 -1.65
N TYR A 35 2.50 -19.10 -0.66
CA TYR A 35 1.62 -19.34 0.48
C TYR A 35 0.18 -18.97 0.13
N ALA A 36 -0.79 -19.83 0.45
CA ALA A 36 -2.20 -19.49 0.27
C ALA A 36 -2.59 -18.34 1.19
N VAL A 37 -3.31 -17.35 0.64
CA VAL A 37 -3.68 -16.16 1.42
C VAL A 37 -4.59 -16.47 2.59
N GLN A 38 -5.38 -17.55 2.48
CA GLN A 38 -6.24 -18.06 3.55
C GLN A 38 -5.42 -18.48 4.77
N ASP A 39 -4.33 -19.24 4.53
CA ASP A 39 -3.43 -19.71 5.59
C ASP A 39 -2.70 -18.53 6.25
N LEU A 40 -2.26 -17.56 5.43
CA LEU A 40 -1.63 -16.36 5.94
C LEU A 40 -2.60 -15.53 6.80
N ALA A 41 -3.87 -15.39 6.38
CA ALA A 41 -4.88 -14.64 7.12
C ALA A 41 -5.26 -15.30 8.47
N GLU A 42 -5.18 -16.63 8.54
CA GLU A 42 -5.42 -17.38 9.78
C GLU A 42 -4.22 -17.34 10.74
N ALA A 43 -3.01 -17.59 10.21
CA ALA A 43 -1.82 -17.88 11.01
C ALA A 43 -0.89 -16.70 11.24
N CYS A 44 -0.96 -15.64 10.40
CA CYS A 44 -0.02 -14.53 10.43
C CYS A 44 -0.66 -13.19 10.87
N GLU A 45 0.19 -12.27 11.25
CA GLU A 45 -0.12 -10.84 11.37
C GLU A 45 0.27 -10.10 10.09
N PHE A 46 -0.30 -8.92 9.88
CA PHE A 46 -0.04 -8.12 8.66
C PHE A 46 1.44 -7.75 8.50
N GLU A 47 2.15 -7.51 9.61
CA GLU A 47 3.59 -7.22 9.58
C GLU A 47 4.41 -8.40 9.04
N GLU A 48 4.04 -9.65 9.37
CA GLU A 48 4.69 -10.86 8.84
C GLU A 48 4.44 -11.01 7.32
N VAL A 49 3.22 -10.78 6.88
CA VAL A 49 2.86 -10.83 5.46
C VAL A 49 3.52 -9.70 4.68
N SER A 50 3.64 -8.51 5.28
CA SER A 50 4.37 -7.39 4.68
C SER A 50 5.85 -7.73 4.50
N TYR A 51 6.46 -8.36 5.50
CA TYR A 51 7.84 -8.86 5.39
C TYR A 51 7.98 -9.90 4.29
N LEU A 52 7.05 -10.89 4.23
CA LEU A 52 7.04 -11.93 3.19
C LEU A 52 7.00 -11.34 1.78
N LEU A 53 6.12 -10.38 1.53
CA LEU A 53 5.98 -9.74 0.22
C LEU A 53 7.26 -9.01 -0.21
N LEU A 54 7.92 -8.34 0.73
CA LEU A 54 9.15 -7.59 0.47
C LEU A 54 10.38 -8.50 0.32
N ASN A 55 10.53 -9.48 1.19
CA ASN A 55 11.78 -10.25 1.32
C ASN A 55 11.69 -11.64 0.66
N GLY A 56 10.49 -12.11 0.29
CA GLY A 56 10.28 -13.35 -0.44
C GLY A 56 10.00 -14.58 0.43
N GLU A 57 10.27 -14.52 1.73
CA GLU A 57 10.07 -15.60 2.70
C GLU A 57 9.48 -15.05 4.00
N LEU A 58 8.78 -15.89 4.75
CA LEU A 58 8.27 -15.52 6.07
C LEU A 58 9.42 -15.25 7.05
N PRO A 59 9.28 -14.23 7.92
CA PRO A 59 10.34 -13.90 8.85
C PRO A 59 10.47 -14.94 9.96
N ASN A 60 11.71 -15.18 10.40
CA ASN A 60 11.91 -15.75 11.72
C ASN A 60 11.69 -14.68 12.81
N LYS A 61 11.67 -15.09 14.09
CA LYS A 61 11.39 -14.17 15.22
C LYS A 61 12.31 -12.95 15.27
N SER A 62 13.59 -13.12 14.97
CA SER A 62 14.56 -12.02 14.99
C SER A 62 14.35 -11.06 13.83
N GLN A 63 14.06 -11.59 12.64
CA GLN A 63 13.77 -10.80 11.45
C GLN A 63 12.48 -9.98 11.62
N LEU A 64 11.42 -10.62 12.16
CA LEU A 64 10.18 -9.93 12.45
C LEU A 64 10.38 -8.79 13.46
N ALA A 65 11.08 -9.06 14.57
CA ALA A 65 11.35 -8.05 15.58
C ALA A 65 12.10 -6.85 15.01
N LYS A 66 13.12 -7.09 14.16
CA LYS A 66 13.85 -6.02 13.49
C LYS A 66 12.97 -5.22 12.54
N PHE A 67 12.17 -5.89 11.71
CA PHE A 67 11.25 -5.24 10.78
C PHE A 67 10.21 -4.37 11.50
N GLN A 68 9.64 -4.90 12.60
CA GLN A 68 8.71 -4.15 13.45
C GLN A 68 9.36 -2.93 14.10
N GLU A 69 10.60 -3.04 14.57
CA GLU A 69 11.34 -1.92 15.15
C GLU A 69 11.59 -0.83 14.08
N GLU A 70 12.04 -1.22 12.89
CA GLU A 70 12.24 -0.30 11.76
C GLU A 70 10.94 0.41 11.36
N GLU A 71 9.85 -0.32 11.23
CA GLU A 71 8.53 0.24 10.91
C GLU A 71 8.09 1.22 12.02
N ARG A 72 8.07 0.79 13.29
CA ARG A 72 7.59 1.57 14.42
C ARG A 72 8.40 2.85 14.67
N SER A 73 9.70 2.80 14.41
CA SER A 73 10.57 3.97 14.56
C SER A 73 10.36 5.02 13.46
N ASN A 74 9.78 4.64 12.31
CA ASN A 74 9.54 5.52 11.18
C ASN A 74 8.09 6.03 11.06
N ARG A 75 7.19 5.74 11.99
CA ARG A 75 5.76 6.10 11.93
C ARG A 75 5.48 7.61 11.97
N GLU A 76 6.34 8.37 12.64
CA GLU A 76 6.11 9.79 12.86
C GLU A 76 6.27 10.60 11.58
N ILE A 77 5.35 11.54 11.32
CA ILE A 77 5.41 12.51 10.23
C ILE A 77 5.88 13.87 10.75
N SER A 78 6.54 14.64 9.90
CA SER A 78 7.08 15.95 10.27
C SER A 78 6.01 16.96 10.68
N SER A 79 6.39 17.94 11.46
CA SER A 79 5.51 19.08 11.80
C SER A 79 5.07 19.85 10.55
N ASN A 80 5.91 19.89 9.51
CA ASN A 80 5.56 20.51 8.24
C ASN A 80 4.45 19.74 7.53
N LEU A 81 4.57 18.42 7.41
CA LEU A 81 3.53 17.61 6.79
C LEU A 81 2.23 17.65 7.60
N LYS A 82 2.28 17.67 8.95
CA LYS A 82 1.09 17.86 9.79
C LYS A 82 0.37 19.18 9.43
N LYS A 83 1.11 20.30 9.30
CA LYS A 83 0.54 21.60 8.89
C LYS A 83 -0.06 21.55 7.48
N VAL A 84 0.60 20.89 6.54
CA VAL A 84 0.09 20.73 5.17
C VAL A 84 -1.23 19.94 5.18
N ILE A 85 -1.31 18.83 5.92
CA ILE A 85 -2.54 18.03 6.06
C ILE A 85 -3.67 18.86 6.69
N GLN A 86 -3.38 19.65 7.70
CA GLN A 86 -4.36 20.54 8.36
C GLN A 86 -4.96 21.58 7.41
N ASN A 87 -4.21 21.98 6.36
CA ASN A 87 -4.65 22.95 5.36
C ASN A 87 -5.32 22.30 4.13
N TYR A 88 -5.44 20.98 4.05
CA TYR A 88 -6.18 20.35 2.95
C TYR A 88 -7.67 20.72 2.96
N PRO A 89 -8.28 20.93 1.79
CA PRO A 89 -9.72 21.14 1.70
C PRO A 89 -10.47 19.98 2.36
N LYS A 90 -11.38 20.28 3.28
CA LYS A 90 -12.13 19.26 4.05
C LYS A 90 -12.99 18.34 3.16
N ASN A 91 -13.39 18.81 1.99
CA ASN A 91 -14.16 18.08 0.99
C ASN A 91 -13.29 17.34 -0.04
N ALA A 92 -11.96 17.44 0.04
CA ALA A 92 -11.07 16.70 -0.85
C ALA A 92 -11.27 15.18 -0.71
N HIS A 93 -11.14 14.46 -1.81
CA HIS A 93 -11.23 13.00 -1.76
C HIS A 93 -10.05 12.42 -0.94
N PRO A 94 -10.27 11.43 -0.03
CA PRO A 94 -9.19 10.88 0.81
C PRO A 94 -7.98 10.37 0.03
N MET A 95 -8.18 9.78 -1.13
CA MET A 95 -7.08 9.31 -1.99
C MET A 95 -6.22 10.46 -2.53
N ASP A 96 -6.81 11.65 -2.76
CA ASP A 96 -6.02 12.81 -3.20
C ASP A 96 -5.11 13.31 -2.09
N THR A 97 -5.64 13.38 -0.86
CA THR A 97 -4.85 13.79 0.29
C THR A 97 -3.76 12.77 0.63
N THR A 98 -4.05 11.46 0.53
CA THR A 98 -3.03 10.41 0.70
C THR A 98 -1.93 10.52 -0.35
N ARG A 99 -2.31 10.64 -1.63
CA ARG A 99 -1.35 10.83 -2.73
C ARG A 99 -0.46 12.05 -2.52
N THR A 100 -1.04 13.18 -2.16
CA THR A 100 -0.30 14.43 -1.91
C THR A 100 0.63 14.29 -0.71
N SER A 101 0.19 13.60 0.35
CA SER A 101 1.03 13.34 1.52
C SER A 101 2.23 12.45 1.17
N VAL A 102 2.04 11.38 0.38
CA VAL A 102 3.17 10.53 -0.06
C VAL A 102 4.12 11.31 -0.97
N SER A 103 3.61 12.17 -1.85
CA SER A 103 4.46 13.08 -2.63
C SER A 103 5.25 14.04 -1.75
N HIS A 104 4.65 14.56 -0.68
CA HIS A 104 5.33 15.42 0.29
C HIS A 104 6.45 14.67 1.05
N LEU A 105 6.25 13.40 1.39
CA LEU A 105 7.31 12.58 1.99
C LEU A 105 8.55 12.50 1.08
N GLY A 106 8.35 12.48 -0.23
CA GLY A 106 9.45 12.54 -1.21
C GLY A 106 10.22 13.86 -1.20
N LEU A 107 9.55 14.98 -0.89
CA LEU A 107 10.22 16.29 -0.73
C LEU A 107 11.09 16.35 0.53
N GLU A 108 10.74 15.59 1.56
CA GLU A 108 11.48 15.53 2.83
C GLU A 108 12.60 14.45 2.80
N GLU A 109 12.67 13.63 1.74
CA GLU A 109 13.67 12.58 1.62
C GLU A 109 14.99 13.13 1.04
N SER A 110 16.04 13.15 1.86
CA SER A 110 17.35 13.70 1.48
C SER A 110 18.04 12.93 0.35
N GLU A 111 17.73 11.64 0.21
CA GLU A 111 18.30 10.75 -0.80
C GLU A 111 17.27 10.33 -1.86
N ALA A 112 16.30 11.19 -2.17
CA ALA A 112 15.19 10.86 -3.07
C ALA A 112 15.65 10.26 -4.40
N SER A 113 16.71 10.81 -5.01
CA SER A 113 17.26 10.39 -6.30
C SER A 113 18.14 9.12 -6.26
N THR A 114 18.54 8.62 -5.08
CA THR A 114 19.36 7.41 -4.97
C THR A 114 18.50 6.16 -5.21
N ASN A 115 18.79 5.38 -6.25
CA ASN A 115 17.98 4.23 -6.69
C ASN A 115 18.67 2.87 -6.49
N THR A 116 19.49 2.71 -5.44
CA THR A 116 19.99 1.39 -5.06
C THR A 116 18.89 0.57 -4.38
N ILE A 117 19.02 -0.76 -4.41
CA ILE A 117 18.05 -1.67 -3.75
C ILE A 117 17.91 -1.33 -2.27
N GLU A 118 19.03 -1.11 -1.57
CA GLU A 118 19.05 -0.76 -0.16
C GLU A 118 18.37 0.59 0.13
N ALA A 119 18.72 1.62 -0.65
CA ALA A 119 18.10 2.94 -0.50
C ALA A 119 16.58 2.88 -0.75
N ASN A 120 16.15 2.13 -1.76
CA ASN A 120 14.73 1.97 -2.06
C ASN A 120 14.00 1.15 -0.98
N TYR A 121 14.63 0.13 -0.40
CA TYR A 121 14.09 -0.58 0.75
C TYR A 121 13.88 0.36 1.94
N ASN A 122 14.88 1.15 2.30
CA ASN A 122 14.80 2.10 3.40
C ASN A 122 13.71 3.18 3.17
N LYS A 123 13.60 3.70 1.95
CA LYS A 123 12.52 4.63 1.58
C LYS A 123 11.15 3.96 1.66
N PHE A 124 11.05 2.72 1.19
CA PHE A 124 9.80 1.97 1.25
C PHE A 124 9.34 1.80 2.71
N ILE A 125 10.23 1.40 3.64
CA ILE A 125 9.90 1.27 5.06
C ILE A 125 9.36 2.60 5.62
N LYS A 126 9.98 3.74 5.28
CA LYS A 126 9.51 5.07 5.69
C LYS A 126 8.11 5.37 5.12
N ILE A 127 7.87 5.09 3.84
CA ILE A 127 6.56 5.32 3.21
C ILE A 127 5.51 4.39 3.83
N PHE A 128 5.84 3.12 4.01
CA PHE A 128 4.98 2.10 4.60
C PHE A 128 4.54 2.50 6.02
N ALA A 129 5.48 2.90 6.87
CA ALA A 129 5.24 3.30 8.24
C ALA A 129 4.45 4.63 8.35
N LYS A 130 4.74 5.61 7.48
CA LYS A 130 4.14 6.96 7.57
C LYS A 130 2.79 7.06 6.88
N THR A 131 2.49 6.23 5.90
CA THR A 131 1.22 6.29 5.17
C THR A 131 0.00 6.16 6.09
N PRO A 132 -0.09 5.20 7.02
CA PRO A 132 -1.20 5.12 7.97
C PRO A 132 -1.34 6.38 8.83
N THR A 133 -0.22 6.97 9.25
CA THR A 133 -0.22 8.21 10.03
C THR A 133 -0.79 9.38 9.23
N THR A 134 -0.44 9.50 7.94
CA THR A 134 -1.00 10.57 7.08
C THR A 134 -2.49 10.38 6.85
N VAL A 135 -2.95 9.13 6.69
CA VAL A 135 -4.37 8.79 6.52
C VAL A 135 -5.16 9.13 7.78
N ALA A 136 -4.66 8.73 8.96
CA ALA A 136 -5.29 9.03 10.24
C ALA A 136 -5.32 10.53 10.54
N ALA A 137 -4.21 11.24 10.28
CA ALA A 137 -4.12 12.70 10.43
C ALA A 137 -5.16 13.41 9.56
N ASN A 138 -5.28 13.03 8.27
CA ASN A 138 -6.29 13.58 7.38
C ASN A 138 -7.72 13.27 7.84
N PHE A 139 -7.99 12.04 8.27
CA PHE A 139 -9.31 11.64 8.80
C PHE A 139 -9.72 12.53 9.97
N ARG A 140 -8.82 12.74 10.93
CA ARG A 140 -9.08 13.59 12.10
C ARG A 140 -9.26 15.06 11.73
N THR A 141 -8.37 15.61 10.91
CA THR A 141 -8.44 17.00 10.44
C THR A 141 -9.77 17.30 9.72
N ARG A 142 -10.24 16.39 8.87
CA ARG A 142 -11.56 16.54 8.20
C ARG A 142 -12.73 16.57 9.17
N LYS A 143 -12.60 15.93 10.32
CA LYS A 143 -13.60 15.93 11.41
C LYS A 143 -13.44 17.08 12.40
N GLY A 144 -12.43 17.95 12.20
CA GLY A 144 -12.11 19.04 13.12
C GLY A 144 -11.51 18.57 14.45
N LEU A 145 -10.87 17.41 14.44
CA LEU A 145 -10.20 16.82 15.61
C LEU A 145 -8.69 17.02 15.51
N ASP A 146 -8.02 17.08 16.66
CA ASP A 146 -6.58 17.15 16.73
C ASP A 146 -5.93 15.87 16.19
N ILE A 147 -4.76 16.00 15.55
CA ILE A 147 -3.96 14.86 15.10
C ILE A 147 -3.43 14.13 16.35
N ILE A 148 -3.48 12.80 16.31
CA ILE A 148 -2.90 11.94 17.34
C ILE A 148 -1.63 11.32 16.77
N ASP A 149 -0.55 11.42 17.54
CA ASP A 149 0.74 10.86 17.16
C ASP A 149 0.77 9.32 17.31
N PRO A 150 1.56 8.63 16.48
CA PRO A 150 1.69 7.18 16.55
C PRO A 150 2.39 6.73 17.85
N LYS A 151 2.11 5.50 18.25
CA LYS A 151 2.77 4.82 19.37
C LYS A 151 3.66 3.68 18.86
N LYS A 152 4.81 3.50 19.51
CA LYS A 152 5.77 2.44 19.16
C LYS A 152 5.45 1.08 19.79
N ASP A 153 4.67 1.06 20.87
CA ASP A 153 4.28 -0.12 21.62
C ASP A 153 3.05 -0.85 21.06
N LEU A 154 2.38 -0.26 20.07
CA LEU A 154 1.22 -0.85 19.42
C LEU A 154 1.60 -1.55 18.10
N SER A 155 0.89 -2.63 17.74
CA SER A 155 0.98 -3.26 16.43
C SER A 155 0.57 -2.28 15.31
N PHE A 156 0.81 -2.63 14.06
CA PHE A 156 0.42 -1.80 12.92
C PHE A 156 -1.07 -1.46 12.93
N SER A 157 -1.92 -2.47 13.08
CA SER A 157 -3.38 -2.33 13.10
C SER A 157 -3.88 -1.59 14.35
N GLU A 158 -3.38 -1.91 15.54
CA GLU A 158 -3.73 -1.20 16.79
C GLU A 158 -3.37 0.28 16.72
N ASN A 159 -2.18 0.59 16.21
CA ASN A 159 -1.70 1.96 16.09
C ASN A 159 -2.57 2.78 15.11
N PHE A 160 -3.01 2.19 14.01
CA PHE A 160 -3.95 2.85 13.10
C PHE A 160 -5.26 3.23 13.77
N PHE A 161 -5.86 2.33 14.55
CA PHE A 161 -7.05 2.63 15.34
C PHE A 161 -6.79 3.70 16.40
N HIS A 162 -5.67 3.60 17.11
CA HIS A 162 -5.26 4.62 18.08
C HIS A 162 -5.18 6.00 17.43
N MET A 163 -4.50 6.13 16.30
CA MET A 163 -4.36 7.42 15.62
C MET A 163 -5.69 7.95 15.07
N CYS A 164 -6.57 7.10 14.56
CA CYS A 164 -7.87 7.53 14.04
C CYS A 164 -8.86 7.92 15.14
N PHE A 165 -8.97 7.12 16.20
CA PHE A 165 -10.07 7.17 17.17
C PHE A 165 -9.64 7.49 18.60
N GLY A 166 -8.35 7.60 18.88
CA GLY A 166 -7.80 7.85 20.22
C GLY A 166 -7.82 6.64 21.15
N LYS A 167 -8.24 5.48 20.66
CA LYS A 167 -8.32 4.22 21.43
C LYS A 167 -8.13 3.02 20.53
N VAL A 168 -7.65 1.93 21.11
CA VAL A 168 -7.60 0.60 20.49
C VAL A 168 -8.92 -0.11 20.76
N PRO A 169 -9.60 -0.66 19.76
CA PRO A 169 -10.85 -1.42 19.93
C PRO A 169 -10.58 -2.82 20.52
N SER A 170 -11.62 -3.68 20.56
CA SER A 170 -11.46 -5.08 20.98
C SER A 170 -10.51 -5.84 20.06
N LYS A 171 -9.90 -6.90 20.58
CA LYS A 171 -8.96 -7.77 19.83
C LYS A 171 -9.59 -8.31 18.55
N ASP A 172 -10.88 -8.67 18.57
CA ASP A 172 -11.58 -9.19 17.38
C ASP A 172 -11.67 -8.14 16.27
N VAL A 173 -11.90 -6.88 16.61
CA VAL A 173 -11.94 -5.78 15.63
C VAL A 173 -10.55 -5.51 15.07
N VAL A 174 -9.52 -5.54 15.91
CA VAL A 174 -8.13 -5.41 15.47
C VAL A 174 -7.77 -6.55 14.52
N LYS A 175 -8.06 -7.81 14.90
CA LYS A 175 -7.78 -8.98 14.05
C LYS A 175 -8.54 -8.92 12.73
N ALA A 176 -9.82 -8.54 12.73
CA ALA A 176 -10.59 -8.40 11.50
C ALA A 176 -10.00 -7.36 10.55
N PHE A 177 -9.52 -6.24 11.09
CA PHE A 177 -8.84 -5.21 10.28
C PHE A 177 -7.50 -5.72 9.76
N ASP A 178 -6.71 -6.39 10.58
CA ASP A 178 -5.42 -6.98 10.23
C ASP A 178 -5.58 -8.00 9.08
N VAL A 179 -6.54 -8.92 9.20
CA VAL A 179 -6.91 -9.86 8.12
C VAL A 179 -7.32 -9.11 6.85
N SER A 180 -8.07 -8.02 6.96
CA SER A 180 -8.42 -7.23 5.78
C SER A 180 -7.21 -6.64 5.08
N LEU A 181 -6.21 -6.17 5.82
CA LEU A 181 -4.95 -5.68 5.26
C LEU A 181 -4.18 -6.81 4.55
N ILE A 182 -4.13 -8.01 5.14
CA ILE A 182 -3.52 -9.19 4.51
C ILE A 182 -4.18 -9.51 3.17
N LEU A 183 -5.52 -9.58 3.14
CA LEU A 183 -6.29 -9.93 1.95
C LEU A 183 -6.18 -8.88 0.82
N TYR A 184 -5.91 -7.62 1.17
CA TYR A 184 -5.76 -6.53 0.20
C TYR A 184 -4.30 -6.20 -0.15
N ALA A 185 -3.32 -6.88 0.45
CA ALA A 185 -1.91 -6.52 0.31
C ALA A 185 -1.39 -6.66 -1.12
N GLU A 186 -1.83 -7.69 -1.85
CA GLU A 186 -1.31 -7.99 -3.19
C GLU A 186 -2.35 -8.79 -4.02
N HIS A 187 -2.41 -8.57 -5.32
CA HIS A 187 -3.18 -9.39 -6.25
C HIS A 187 -2.62 -9.32 -7.70
N SER A 188 -1.31 -9.52 -7.86
CA SER A 188 -0.61 -9.57 -9.14
C SER A 188 -0.56 -8.20 -9.87
N PHE A 189 -0.58 -8.19 -11.20
CA PHE A 189 -0.47 -6.97 -12.02
C PHE A 189 -1.79 -6.19 -12.09
N ASN A 190 -2.23 -5.63 -10.97
CA ASN A 190 -3.33 -4.68 -10.95
C ASN A 190 -2.92 -3.34 -11.58
N ALA A 191 -3.91 -2.45 -11.82
CA ALA A 191 -3.67 -1.15 -12.46
C ALA A 191 -2.64 -0.28 -11.74
N SER A 192 -2.63 -0.30 -10.40
CA SER A 192 -1.70 0.48 -9.60
C SER A 192 -0.28 -0.09 -9.66
N THR A 193 -0.14 -1.41 -9.59
CA THR A 193 1.16 -2.09 -9.77
C THR A 193 1.72 -1.83 -11.16
N PHE A 194 0.89 -1.95 -12.21
CA PHE A 194 1.31 -1.67 -13.58
C PHE A 194 1.76 -0.20 -13.75
N ALA A 195 0.97 0.76 -13.25
CA ALA A 195 1.33 2.18 -13.30
C ALA A 195 2.65 2.47 -12.56
N SER A 196 2.83 1.92 -11.37
CA SER A 196 4.07 2.06 -10.59
C SER A 196 5.28 1.48 -11.33
N ARG A 197 5.13 0.31 -11.96
CA ARG A 197 6.21 -0.31 -12.76
C ARG A 197 6.60 0.53 -13.97
N VAL A 198 5.62 1.09 -14.69
CA VAL A 198 5.88 1.99 -15.83
C VAL A 198 6.66 3.22 -15.38
N ILE A 199 6.27 3.84 -14.26
CA ILE A 199 7.00 4.99 -13.71
C ILE A 199 8.41 4.58 -13.28
N THR A 200 8.56 3.47 -12.55
CA THR A 200 9.86 2.97 -12.12
C THR A 200 10.79 2.65 -13.30
N SER A 201 10.25 2.16 -14.42
CA SER A 201 11.04 1.84 -15.62
C SER A 201 11.71 3.07 -16.25
N THR A 202 11.24 4.28 -15.93
CA THR A 202 11.89 5.53 -16.35
C THR A 202 13.02 5.98 -15.41
N LEU A 203 13.38 5.15 -14.42
CA LEU A 203 14.33 5.47 -13.35
C LEU A 203 13.86 6.59 -12.41
N ALA A 204 12.55 6.86 -12.37
CA ALA A 204 11.97 7.76 -11.39
C ALA A 204 12.11 7.17 -9.97
N ASP A 205 12.09 8.04 -8.97
CA ASP A 205 12.18 7.65 -7.55
C ASP A 205 10.95 6.86 -7.07
N ILE A 206 11.12 6.13 -5.96
CA ILE A 206 10.06 5.27 -5.41
C ILE A 206 8.82 6.05 -4.97
N HIS A 207 8.94 7.29 -4.48
CA HIS A 207 7.79 8.10 -4.08
C HIS A 207 6.94 8.42 -5.31
N SER A 208 7.56 8.81 -6.42
CA SER A 208 6.88 9.06 -7.71
C SER A 208 6.13 7.82 -8.19
N ALA A 209 6.75 6.63 -8.10
CA ALA A 209 6.13 5.36 -8.48
C ALA A 209 4.89 5.05 -7.62
N ILE A 210 4.99 5.20 -6.29
CA ILE A 210 3.89 4.94 -5.36
C ILE A 210 2.78 5.98 -5.54
N VAL A 211 3.10 7.26 -5.73
CA VAL A 211 2.13 8.32 -6.06
C VAL A 211 1.34 7.98 -7.32
N GLY A 212 2.01 7.46 -8.36
CA GLY A 212 1.35 6.95 -9.56
C GLY A 212 0.41 5.79 -9.29
N GLY A 213 0.84 4.83 -8.49
CA GLY A 213 0.02 3.70 -8.04
C GLY A 213 -1.23 4.15 -7.27
N ILE A 214 -1.09 5.06 -6.30
CA ILE A 214 -2.21 5.65 -5.56
C ILE A 214 -3.17 6.38 -6.52
N SER A 215 -2.63 7.09 -7.51
CA SER A 215 -3.44 7.79 -8.52
C SER A 215 -4.28 6.83 -9.35
N ALA A 216 -3.72 5.69 -9.72
CA ALA A 216 -4.43 4.64 -10.46
C ALA A 216 -5.54 3.98 -9.63
N LEU A 217 -5.44 3.95 -8.30
CA LEU A 217 -6.48 3.44 -7.40
C LEU A 217 -7.69 4.38 -7.29
N LYS A 218 -7.49 5.68 -7.53
CA LYS A 218 -8.59 6.66 -7.53
C LYS A 218 -9.40 6.56 -8.81
N ARG A 219 -10.25 5.54 -8.93
CA ARG A 219 -11.17 5.39 -10.06
C ARG A 219 -12.54 5.96 -9.73
N SER A 220 -13.18 6.61 -10.73
CA SER A 220 -14.58 7.02 -10.66
C SER A 220 -15.57 5.86 -10.93
N VAL A 221 -15.07 4.73 -11.40
CA VAL A 221 -15.89 3.57 -11.75
C VAL A 221 -16.11 2.71 -10.52
N THR A 222 -17.34 2.61 -10.08
CA THR A 222 -17.74 1.73 -8.98
C THR A 222 -17.51 0.27 -9.37
N TRP A 223 -17.04 -0.55 -8.42
CA TRP A 223 -16.74 -1.99 -8.53
C TRP A 223 -17.83 -2.84 -9.22
N ARG A 224 -19.05 -2.32 -9.37
CA ARG A 224 -20.20 -3.06 -9.91
C ARG A 224 -20.24 -3.21 -11.42
N SER A 225 -19.44 -2.49 -12.20
CA SER A 225 -19.61 -2.46 -13.67
C SER A 225 -18.55 -3.21 -14.48
N GLN A 226 -17.54 -3.82 -13.88
CA GLN A 226 -16.41 -4.40 -14.63
C GLN A 226 -16.19 -5.91 -14.50
N TRP A 227 -17.02 -6.62 -13.76
CA TRP A 227 -17.09 -8.07 -13.91
C TRP A 227 -18.01 -8.37 -15.09
N SER A 228 -17.46 -8.38 -16.30
CA SER A 228 -18.17 -8.98 -17.41
C SER A 228 -18.34 -10.47 -17.09
N ARG A 229 -19.46 -11.07 -17.51
CA ARG A 229 -19.77 -12.50 -17.30
C ARG A 229 -18.71 -13.48 -17.83
N ASN A 230 -17.63 -13.01 -18.41
CA ASN A 230 -16.56 -13.78 -19.02
C ASN A 230 -15.18 -13.59 -18.38
N GLY A 231 -15.10 -13.05 -17.14
CA GLY A 231 -13.85 -13.00 -16.37
C GLY A 231 -12.75 -12.08 -16.89
N ASN A 232 -12.97 -11.34 -17.96
CA ASN A 232 -11.98 -10.43 -18.52
C ASN A 232 -12.03 -9.06 -17.85
N VAL A 233 -10.95 -8.66 -17.20
CA VAL A 233 -10.75 -7.30 -16.70
C VAL A 233 -10.55 -6.37 -17.88
N LEU A 234 -11.56 -5.54 -18.17
CA LEU A 234 -11.43 -4.50 -19.19
C LEU A 234 -10.70 -3.29 -18.57
N TRP A 235 -9.49 -3.06 -19.04
CA TRP A 235 -8.73 -1.84 -18.76
C TRP A 235 -9.19 -0.73 -19.72
N TYR A 236 -9.90 0.27 -19.22
CA TYR A 236 -10.18 1.53 -19.91
C TYR A 236 -9.73 2.69 -19.05
#